data_45b9b604481486258a7a13c6bf7d28bd
#
_entry.id   45b9b604481486258a7a13c6bf7d28bd
#
_cell.length_a   1.000
_cell.length_b   1.000
_cell.length_c   1.000
_cell.angle_alpha   90.00
_cell.angle_beta   90.00
_cell.angle_gamma   90.00
#
_symmetry.space_group_name_H-M   'P 1'
#
loop_
_entity.id
_entity.type
_entity.pdbx_description
1 polymer ?
#
loop_
_entity_poly.entity_id
_entity_poly.type
_entity_poly.pdbx_seq_one_letter_code
_entity_poly.pdbx_strand_id
1 'polypeptide(L)'
;MAKAVQRYRDVVISGLAHLDAPNVLTSEAIEEELAPTLRRLRLRPGLMRTVAGIGERRLWDVGTMPSTAAAAVGELALTRSGVAREDIGALINTSVDRDYLEPSTASIVHGRMQLPPMALNLDLGNACLGFLNGMSLVAAMIEQGEIDHGLVVDAEGSRFVVESTIARLVADPDPASFRAQFATLTLGSGAAAMVLSRRDLAPDGHRFLGGLSRAGTEHAQLCTGQRDEMSTDAPALLVAGLAVAAATWKEAVDSFGWDATGFDLYAVHQISKVHTRAICDTLNLDRDRFPLIYPTFGNIGPASIPTVLSKAVDSGRLVSGDRVVLMGIGSGINATAAEVLW
;
A
#
# COMPACT_ATOMS: atom_id res chain seq x y z
N MET A 1 11.98 26.99 3.65
CA MET A 1 10.64 26.43 3.87
C MET A 1 10.78 25.19 4.73
N ALA A 2 9.80 24.92 5.61
CA ALA A 2 9.77 23.66 6.36
C ALA A 2 9.61 22.46 5.39
N LYS A 3 10.35 21.36 5.63
CA LYS A 3 10.34 20.18 4.80
C LYS A 3 10.09 18.95 5.67
N ALA A 4 9.21 18.06 5.25
CA ALA A 4 8.98 16.78 5.89
C ALA A 4 10.05 15.77 5.41
N VAL A 5 11.30 15.98 5.82
CA VAL A 5 12.46 15.13 5.54
C VAL A 5 12.84 14.40 6.82
N GLN A 6 12.84 13.09 6.78
CA GLN A 6 13.12 12.21 7.91
C GLN A 6 14.42 11.44 7.66
N ARG A 7 15.24 11.29 8.68
CA ARG A 7 16.47 10.49 8.64
C ARG A 7 16.59 9.71 9.94
N TYR A 8 16.79 8.42 9.80
CA TYR A 8 16.91 7.49 10.93
C TYR A 8 18.30 6.84 10.92
N ARG A 9 18.86 6.69 12.12
CA ARG A 9 20.20 6.08 12.33
C ARG A 9 20.11 4.72 12.97
N ASP A 10 19.15 4.59 13.89
CA ASP A 10 19.05 3.44 14.79
C ASP A 10 17.77 2.61 14.56
N VAL A 11 17.20 2.69 13.36
CA VAL A 11 15.99 1.95 13.00
C VAL A 11 16.27 0.91 11.93
N VAL A 12 15.82 -0.31 12.18
CA VAL A 12 15.89 -1.43 11.23
C VAL A 12 14.56 -2.11 11.07
N ILE A 13 14.34 -2.72 9.91
CA ILE A 13 13.26 -3.67 9.65
C ILE A 13 13.76 -5.02 10.12
N SER A 14 13.19 -5.55 11.20
CA SER A 14 13.55 -6.85 11.78
C SER A 14 12.62 -7.98 11.33
N GLY A 15 11.39 -7.66 10.90
CA GLY A 15 10.42 -8.64 10.40
C GLY A 15 9.54 -8.06 9.32
N LEU A 16 9.24 -8.87 8.29
CA LEU A 16 8.38 -8.49 7.17
C LEU A 16 7.59 -9.71 6.72
N ALA A 17 6.28 -9.54 6.51
CA ALA A 17 5.41 -10.60 6.03
C ALA A 17 4.30 -10.06 5.15
N HIS A 18 3.74 -10.93 4.29
CA HIS A 18 2.51 -10.68 3.55
C HIS A 18 1.60 -11.89 3.61
N LEU A 19 0.31 -11.66 3.37
CA LEU A 19 -0.69 -12.70 3.17
C LEU A 19 -1.46 -12.42 1.89
N ASP A 20 -1.51 -13.41 1.02
CA ASP A 20 -2.32 -13.39 -0.18
C ASP A 20 -3.75 -13.80 0.19
N ALA A 21 -4.74 -12.98 -0.16
CA ALA A 21 -6.13 -13.39 -0.01
C ALA A 21 -6.42 -14.62 -0.90
N PRO A 22 -7.19 -15.63 -0.39
CA PRO A 22 -7.22 -16.96 -1.00
C PRO A 22 -8.02 -17.05 -2.31
N ASN A 23 -9.05 -16.19 -2.49
CA ASN A 23 -9.96 -16.30 -3.63
C ASN A 23 -9.48 -15.46 -4.80
N VAL A 24 -9.52 -16.03 -5.99
CA VAL A 24 -9.20 -15.32 -7.24
C VAL A 24 -10.49 -14.85 -7.89
N LEU A 25 -10.55 -13.55 -8.25
CA LEU A 25 -11.57 -12.97 -9.08
C LEU A 25 -10.92 -12.45 -10.37
N THR A 26 -11.26 -13.06 -11.51
CA THR A 26 -10.69 -12.67 -12.80
C THR A 26 -11.36 -11.41 -13.35
N SER A 27 -10.65 -10.69 -14.20
CA SER A 27 -11.20 -9.53 -14.90
C SER A 27 -12.34 -9.94 -15.84
N GLU A 28 -12.23 -11.12 -16.44
CA GLU A 28 -13.26 -11.71 -17.29
C GLU A 28 -14.55 -11.96 -16.49
N ALA A 29 -14.48 -12.51 -15.30
CA ALA A 29 -15.66 -12.75 -14.44
C ALA A 29 -16.40 -11.44 -14.09
N ILE A 30 -15.66 -10.37 -13.76
CA ILE A 30 -16.27 -9.04 -13.53
C ILE A 30 -16.94 -8.53 -14.82
N GLU A 31 -16.29 -8.66 -15.97
CA GLU A 31 -16.84 -8.20 -17.25
C GLU A 31 -18.04 -9.02 -17.70
N GLU A 32 -18.14 -10.32 -17.34
CA GLU A 32 -19.33 -11.15 -17.53
C GLU A 32 -20.52 -10.63 -16.73
N GLU A 33 -20.31 -10.29 -15.45
CA GLU A 33 -21.34 -9.66 -14.63
C GLU A 33 -21.77 -8.29 -15.19
N LEU A 34 -20.82 -7.51 -15.69
CA LEU A 34 -21.05 -6.21 -16.31
C LEU A 34 -21.50 -6.29 -17.78
N ALA A 35 -21.70 -7.48 -18.37
CA ALA A 35 -22.02 -7.60 -19.78
C ALA A 35 -23.25 -6.81 -20.25
N PRO A 36 -24.34 -6.69 -19.49
CA PRO A 36 -25.46 -5.81 -19.86
C PRO A 36 -25.04 -4.34 -19.97
N THR A 37 -24.26 -3.87 -19.00
CA THR A 37 -23.72 -2.50 -18.93
C THR A 37 -22.78 -2.21 -20.09
N LEU A 38 -21.83 -3.09 -20.34
CA LEU A 38 -20.85 -2.94 -21.45
C LEU A 38 -21.56 -2.86 -22.81
N ARG A 39 -22.58 -3.71 -23.05
CA ARG A 39 -23.40 -3.64 -24.27
C ARG A 39 -24.14 -2.30 -24.40
N ARG A 40 -24.79 -1.84 -23.32
CA ARG A 40 -25.53 -0.56 -23.34
C ARG A 40 -24.61 0.63 -23.60
N LEU A 41 -23.41 0.62 -23.01
CA LEU A 41 -22.40 1.66 -23.18
C LEU A 41 -21.56 1.52 -24.45
N ARG A 42 -21.80 0.47 -25.26
CA ARG A 42 -21.03 0.12 -26.46
C ARG A 42 -19.53 -0.02 -26.19
N LEU A 43 -19.17 -0.55 -25.03
CA LEU A 43 -17.80 -0.85 -24.64
C LEU A 43 -17.44 -2.28 -25.04
N ARG A 44 -16.17 -2.48 -25.44
CA ARG A 44 -15.68 -3.81 -25.80
C ARG A 44 -15.24 -4.55 -24.52
N PRO A 45 -15.47 -5.87 -24.42
CA PRO A 45 -14.86 -6.68 -23.37
C PRO A 45 -13.32 -6.62 -23.41
N GLY A 46 -12.69 -6.95 -22.28
CA GLY A 46 -11.24 -6.95 -22.13
C GLY A 46 -10.65 -5.61 -21.66
N LEU A 47 -11.48 -4.66 -21.24
CA LEU A 47 -11.04 -3.34 -20.80
C LEU A 47 -10.07 -3.41 -19.60
N MET A 48 -10.39 -4.20 -18.57
CA MET A 48 -9.53 -4.29 -17.39
C MET A 48 -8.17 -4.87 -17.70
N ARG A 49 -8.10 -5.88 -18.56
CA ARG A 49 -6.83 -6.49 -18.99
C ARG A 49 -6.06 -5.56 -19.95
N THR A 50 -6.74 -4.91 -20.88
CA THR A 50 -6.06 -4.08 -21.90
C THR A 50 -5.65 -2.71 -21.37
N VAL A 51 -6.51 -2.04 -20.59
CA VAL A 51 -6.28 -0.70 -20.05
C VAL A 51 -5.51 -0.76 -18.72
N ALA A 52 -6.05 -1.48 -17.73
CA ALA A 52 -5.40 -1.55 -16.42
C ALA A 52 -4.24 -2.56 -16.36
N GLY A 53 -4.22 -3.55 -17.26
CA GLY A 53 -3.22 -4.62 -17.25
C GLY A 53 -3.43 -5.64 -16.15
N ILE A 54 -4.64 -5.69 -15.57
CA ILE A 54 -5.01 -6.57 -14.46
C ILE A 54 -5.77 -7.76 -15.04
N GLY A 55 -5.22 -8.96 -14.86
CA GLY A 55 -5.86 -10.20 -15.25
C GLY A 55 -6.77 -10.76 -14.17
N GLU A 56 -6.35 -10.60 -12.93
CA GLU A 56 -7.08 -11.08 -11.75
C GLU A 56 -6.76 -10.22 -10.52
N ARG A 57 -7.56 -10.37 -9.47
CA ARG A 57 -7.30 -9.84 -8.13
C ARG A 57 -7.64 -10.88 -7.09
N ARG A 58 -7.12 -10.68 -5.89
CA ARG A 58 -7.38 -11.55 -4.76
C ARG A 58 -8.48 -10.97 -3.89
N LEU A 59 -9.29 -11.83 -3.27
CA LEU A 59 -10.35 -11.47 -2.33
C LEU A 59 -10.30 -12.37 -1.11
N TRP A 60 -10.55 -11.81 0.06
CA TRP A 60 -10.76 -12.60 1.28
C TRP A 60 -12.07 -13.39 1.21
N ASP A 61 -12.21 -14.41 2.06
CA ASP A 61 -13.48 -15.11 2.25
C ASP A 61 -14.58 -14.13 2.69
N VAL A 62 -15.82 -14.44 2.34
CA VAL A 62 -16.97 -13.63 2.75
C VAL A 62 -17.01 -13.52 4.28
N GLY A 63 -17.14 -12.29 4.79
CA GLY A 63 -17.16 -12.01 6.22
C GLY A 63 -15.79 -11.89 6.89
N THR A 64 -14.68 -12.06 6.16
CA THR A 64 -13.35 -11.75 6.73
C THR A 64 -13.22 -10.25 6.96
N MET A 65 -13.02 -9.88 8.22
CA MET A 65 -12.80 -8.49 8.61
C MET A 65 -11.32 -8.10 8.44
N PRO A 66 -11.01 -6.83 8.12
CA PRO A 66 -9.63 -6.34 8.02
C PRO A 66 -8.78 -6.69 9.23
N SER A 67 -9.30 -6.52 10.45
CA SER A 67 -8.58 -6.87 11.69
C SER A 67 -8.17 -8.33 11.78
N THR A 68 -8.92 -9.24 11.15
CA THR A 68 -8.59 -10.68 11.16
C THR A 68 -7.35 -10.96 10.32
N ALA A 69 -7.31 -10.41 9.11
CA ALA A 69 -6.16 -10.56 8.21
C ALA A 69 -4.93 -9.77 8.72
N ALA A 70 -5.16 -8.57 9.28
CA ALA A 70 -4.09 -7.76 9.88
C ALA A 70 -3.42 -8.45 11.07
N ALA A 71 -4.21 -9.05 11.97
CA ALA A 71 -3.66 -9.83 13.08
C ALA A 71 -2.88 -11.04 12.59
N ALA A 72 -3.40 -11.77 11.61
CA ALA A 72 -2.73 -12.96 11.07
C ALA A 72 -1.38 -12.61 10.41
N VAL A 73 -1.32 -11.54 9.60
CA VAL A 73 -0.05 -11.12 9.00
C VAL A 73 0.89 -10.48 10.02
N GLY A 74 0.36 -9.81 11.05
CA GLY A 74 1.13 -9.30 12.18
C GLY A 74 1.85 -10.40 12.94
N GLU A 75 1.19 -11.53 13.23
CA GLU A 75 1.79 -12.72 13.84
C GLU A 75 2.92 -13.30 12.99
N LEU A 76 2.75 -13.35 11.67
CA LEU A 76 3.82 -13.80 10.78
C LEU A 76 5.04 -12.88 10.79
N ALA A 77 4.82 -11.57 10.75
CA ALA A 77 5.90 -10.59 10.82
C ALA A 77 6.63 -10.67 12.17
N LEU A 78 5.89 -10.81 13.27
CA LEU A 78 6.45 -10.98 14.61
C LEU A 78 7.28 -12.27 14.71
N THR A 79 6.77 -13.37 14.18
CA THR A 79 7.52 -14.65 14.12
C THR A 79 8.82 -14.51 13.32
N ARG A 80 8.77 -13.84 12.16
CA ARG A 80 9.96 -13.63 11.31
C ARG A 80 10.98 -12.68 11.96
N SER A 81 10.53 -11.75 12.79
CA SER A 81 11.42 -10.81 13.49
C SER A 81 12.19 -11.43 14.66
N GLY A 82 11.66 -12.50 15.25
CA GLY A 82 12.16 -13.06 16.51
C GLY A 82 11.94 -12.16 17.73
N VAL A 83 11.28 -11.02 17.59
CA VAL A 83 10.95 -10.11 18.69
C VAL A 83 9.83 -10.73 19.55
N ALA A 84 9.99 -10.70 20.85
CA ALA A 84 8.97 -11.16 21.76
C ALA A 84 7.74 -10.23 21.73
N ARG A 85 6.56 -10.81 21.82
CA ARG A 85 5.29 -10.05 21.79
C ARG A 85 5.24 -8.98 22.87
N GLU A 86 5.78 -9.28 24.03
CA GLU A 86 5.84 -8.45 25.22
C GLU A 86 6.70 -7.18 25.02
N ASP A 87 7.58 -7.20 24.02
CA ASP A 87 8.51 -6.11 23.72
C ASP A 87 7.94 -5.13 22.66
N ILE A 88 6.77 -5.40 22.09
CA ILE A 88 6.11 -4.50 21.16
C ILE A 88 5.54 -3.29 21.91
N GLY A 89 6.11 -2.11 21.66
CA GLY A 89 5.67 -0.85 22.28
C GLY A 89 4.59 -0.11 21.50
N ALA A 90 4.40 -0.40 20.21
CA ALA A 90 3.35 0.22 19.40
C ALA A 90 2.84 -0.71 18.30
N LEU A 91 1.53 -0.62 18.02
CA LEU A 91 0.84 -1.23 16.87
C LEU A 91 0.17 -0.12 16.06
N ILE A 92 0.56 0.04 14.80
CA ILE A 92 -0.06 0.99 13.88
C ILE A 92 -0.77 0.20 12.76
N ASN A 93 -2.10 0.32 12.70
CA ASN A 93 -2.87 -0.19 11.56
C ASN A 93 -3.01 0.90 10.50
N THR A 94 -2.78 0.57 9.24
CA THR A 94 -2.73 1.53 8.14
C THR A 94 -3.78 1.29 7.06
N SER A 95 -4.66 0.31 7.28
CA SER A 95 -5.67 -0.09 6.31
C SER A 95 -6.64 1.05 5.97
N VAL A 96 -6.97 1.17 4.70
CA VAL A 96 -8.07 2.03 4.24
C VAL A 96 -9.41 1.39 4.62
N ASP A 97 -9.53 0.07 4.39
CA ASP A 97 -10.68 -0.70 4.85
C ASP A 97 -10.63 -0.89 6.37
N ARG A 98 -11.78 -0.81 7.04
CA ARG A 98 -11.90 -0.87 8.50
C ARG A 98 -13.05 -1.77 8.91
N ASP A 99 -12.89 -2.41 10.08
CA ASP A 99 -13.96 -3.19 10.68
C ASP A 99 -15.16 -2.28 10.99
N TYR A 100 -14.89 -1.16 11.68
CA TYR A 100 -15.87 -0.17 12.14
C TYR A 100 -15.27 1.23 12.06
N LEU A 101 -16.12 2.25 12.18
CA LEU A 101 -15.67 3.62 12.48
C LEU A 101 -15.15 3.71 13.91
N GLU A 102 -15.75 2.95 14.84
CA GLU A 102 -15.42 2.88 16.26
C GLU A 102 -15.80 1.48 16.80
N PRO A 103 -14.89 0.76 17.50
CA PRO A 103 -13.50 1.12 17.82
C PRO A 103 -12.57 1.12 16.60
N SER A 104 -11.31 1.60 16.79
CA SER A 104 -10.27 1.52 15.77
C SER A 104 -9.96 0.06 15.42
N THR A 105 -9.62 -0.20 14.16
CA THR A 105 -9.17 -1.53 13.71
C THR A 105 -7.90 -1.94 14.48
N ALA A 106 -6.99 -1.00 14.77
CA ALA A 106 -5.80 -1.25 15.58
C ALA A 106 -6.12 -1.82 16.97
N SER A 107 -7.16 -1.29 17.63
CA SER A 107 -7.57 -1.81 18.96
C SER A 107 -8.03 -3.27 18.89
N ILE A 108 -8.73 -3.63 17.82
CA ILE A 108 -9.19 -5.01 17.61
C ILE A 108 -7.99 -5.93 17.31
N VAL A 109 -7.07 -5.49 16.44
CA VAL A 109 -5.83 -6.23 16.12
C VAL A 109 -4.98 -6.42 17.38
N HIS A 110 -4.80 -5.35 18.17
CA HIS A 110 -4.07 -5.40 19.44
C HIS A 110 -4.63 -6.47 20.38
N GLY A 111 -5.95 -6.50 20.56
CA GLY A 111 -6.63 -7.51 21.38
C GLY A 111 -6.50 -8.93 20.82
N ARG A 112 -6.64 -9.11 19.49
CA ARG A 112 -6.48 -10.42 18.83
C ARG A 112 -5.06 -10.97 18.97
N MET A 113 -4.06 -10.11 18.83
CA MET A 113 -2.65 -10.47 18.98
C MET A 113 -2.21 -10.54 20.45
N GLN A 114 -3.08 -10.18 21.40
CA GLN A 114 -2.77 -10.16 22.84
C GLN A 114 -1.49 -9.38 23.14
N LEU A 115 -1.34 -8.20 22.53
CA LEU A 115 -0.21 -7.32 22.80
C LEU A 115 -0.29 -6.73 24.20
N PRO A 116 0.85 -6.30 24.78
CA PRO A 116 0.87 -5.81 26.16
C PRO A 116 -0.01 -4.55 26.33
N PRO A 117 -0.67 -4.36 27.48
CA PRO A 117 -1.56 -3.21 27.73
C PRO A 117 -0.88 -1.84 27.60
N MET A 118 0.44 -1.80 27.69
CA MET A 118 1.24 -0.57 27.53
C MET A 118 1.62 -0.29 26.07
N ALA A 119 1.34 -1.21 25.13
CA ALA A 119 1.57 -0.95 23.72
C ALA A 119 0.54 0.06 23.19
N LEU A 120 1.03 1.17 22.64
CA LEU A 120 0.19 2.12 21.92
C LEU A 120 -0.48 1.43 20.74
N ASN A 121 -1.77 1.69 20.48
CA ASN A 121 -2.43 1.22 19.29
C ASN A 121 -3.28 2.31 18.65
N LEU A 122 -3.18 2.51 17.34
CA LEU A 122 -3.97 3.49 16.60
C LEU A 122 -4.07 3.17 15.11
N ASP A 123 -5.15 3.64 14.47
CA ASP A 123 -5.29 3.67 13.03
C ASP A 123 -4.64 4.94 12.46
N LEU A 124 -3.79 4.78 11.44
CA LEU A 124 -3.17 5.87 10.70
C LEU A 124 -3.66 5.85 9.25
N GLY A 125 -4.53 6.77 8.88
CA GLY A 125 -5.09 6.88 7.54
C GLY A 125 -4.37 7.91 6.68
N ASN A 126 -3.78 7.48 5.58
CA ASN A 126 -3.31 8.34 4.48
C ASN A 126 -3.41 7.63 3.12
N ALA A 127 -4.58 7.07 2.85
CA ALA A 127 -4.85 6.30 1.64
C ALA A 127 -3.70 5.31 1.34
N CYS A 128 -3.26 5.20 0.10
CA CYS A 128 -2.22 4.24 -0.32
C CYS A 128 -0.82 4.47 0.31
N LEU A 129 -0.65 5.56 1.07
CA LEU A 129 0.61 5.87 1.77
C LEU A 129 0.59 5.50 3.26
N GLY A 130 -0.55 5.01 3.75
CA GLY A 130 -0.72 4.67 5.17
C GLY A 130 0.46 3.87 5.71
N PHE A 131 0.86 2.80 5.00
CA PHE A 131 1.95 1.93 5.46
C PHE A 131 3.29 2.65 5.59
N LEU A 132 3.71 3.44 4.61
CA LEU A 132 4.95 4.21 4.68
C LEU A 132 4.92 5.26 5.78
N ASN A 133 3.76 5.87 6.01
CA ASN A 133 3.59 6.82 7.10
C ASN A 133 3.59 6.13 8.46
N GLY A 134 2.99 4.93 8.57
CA GLY A 134 3.07 4.09 9.77
C GLY A 134 4.51 3.69 10.09
N MET A 135 5.28 3.25 9.08
CA MET A 135 6.72 3.00 9.23
C MET A 135 7.45 4.23 9.76
N SER A 136 7.19 5.39 9.18
CA SER A 136 7.85 6.65 9.59
C SER A 136 7.48 7.06 11.01
N LEU A 137 6.23 6.84 11.44
CA LEU A 137 5.79 7.13 12.80
C LEU A 137 6.50 6.21 13.81
N VAL A 138 6.47 4.90 13.57
CA VAL A 138 7.17 3.92 14.43
C VAL A 138 8.67 4.20 14.47
N ALA A 139 9.28 4.48 13.32
CA ALA A 139 10.69 4.80 13.22
C ALA A 139 11.06 6.06 14.04
N ALA A 140 10.20 7.09 14.02
CA ALA A 140 10.42 8.29 14.84
C ALA A 140 10.34 7.99 16.33
N MET A 141 9.40 7.16 16.78
CA MET A 141 9.29 6.73 18.19
C MET A 141 10.52 5.93 18.63
N ILE A 142 11.04 5.04 17.77
CA ILE A 142 12.28 4.29 18.04
C ILE A 142 13.49 5.23 18.11
N GLU A 143 13.65 6.13 17.14
CA GLU A 143 14.79 7.07 17.08
C GLU A 143 14.82 8.03 18.29
N GLN A 144 13.63 8.32 18.87
CA GLN A 144 13.51 9.14 20.10
C GLN A 144 13.65 8.32 21.39
N GLY A 145 13.74 7.00 21.31
CA GLY A 145 13.84 6.10 22.46
C GLY A 145 12.54 5.95 23.26
N GLU A 146 11.40 6.22 22.63
CA GLU A 146 10.08 6.03 23.25
C GLU A 146 9.68 4.56 23.28
N ILE A 147 10.05 3.80 22.24
CA ILE A 147 9.85 2.35 22.10
C ILE A 147 11.07 1.68 21.53
N ASP A 148 11.24 0.39 21.78
CA ASP A 148 12.31 -0.43 21.20
C ASP A 148 11.88 -1.16 19.94
N HIS A 149 10.61 -1.61 19.88
CA HIS A 149 10.02 -2.33 18.77
C HIS A 149 8.61 -1.84 18.49
N GLY A 150 8.25 -1.73 17.22
CA GLY A 150 6.88 -1.40 16.82
C GLY A 150 6.44 -2.21 15.61
N LEU A 151 5.15 -2.47 15.53
CA LEU A 151 4.50 -3.27 14.50
C LEU A 151 3.60 -2.38 13.64
N VAL A 152 3.81 -2.38 12.34
CA VAL A 152 2.91 -1.78 11.35
C VAL A 152 2.17 -2.90 10.65
N VAL A 153 0.85 -2.83 10.61
CA VAL A 153 -0.01 -3.80 9.92
C VAL A 153 -0.92 -3.11 8.92
N ASP A 154 -1.27 -3.83 7.88
CA ASP A 154 -2.21 -3.40 6.86
C ASP A 154 -3.00 -4.60 6.33
N ALA A 155 -4.31 -4.45 6.15
CA ALA A 155 -5.12 -5.48 5.52
C ALA A 155 -6.27 -4.84 4.73
N GLU A 156 -6.21 -4.97 3.42
CA GLU A 156 -7.20 -4.42 2.51
C GLU A 156 -8.25 -5.46 2.10
N GLY A 157 -9.53 -5.09 2.26
CA GLY A 157 -10.69 -5.90 1.87
C GLY A 157 -11.51 -5.22 0.78
N SER A 158 -11.33 -5.61 -0.47
CA SER A 158 -11.99 -4.95 -1.61
C SER A 158 -13.32 -5.59 -2.05
N ARG A 159 -13.68 -6.77 -1.51
CA ARG A 159 -14.87 -7.51 -1.97
C ARG A 159 -16.14 -6.65 -1.95
N PHE A 160 -16.43 -6.03 -0.81
CA PHE A 160 -17.70 -5.31 -0.65
C PHE A 160 -17.83 -4.11 -1.61
N VAL A 161 -16.80 -3.30 -1.76
CA VAL A 161 -16.83 -2.13 -2.65
C VAL A 161 -16.84 -2.54 -4.12
N VAL A 162 -16.18 -3.63 -4.50
CA VAL A 162 -16.19 -4.16 -5.88
C VAL A 162 -17.58 -4.70 -6.23
N GLU A 163 -18.18 -5.57 -5.40
CA GLU A 163 -19.51 -6.14 -5.59
C GLU A 163 -20.59 -5.05 -5.60
N SER A 164 -20.54 -4.07 -4.68
CA SER A 164 -21.44 -2.92 -4.64
C SER A 164 -21.34 -2.06 -5.91
N THR A 165 -20.12 -1.87 -6.43
CA THR A 165 -19.88 -1.14 -7.67
C THR A 165 -20.47 -1.87 -8.89
N ILE A 166 -20.25 -3.18 -8.99
CA ILE A 166 -20.83 -4.01 -10.06
C ILE A 166 -22.35 -3.92 -10.03
N ALA A 167 -22.97 -4.13 -8.86
CA ALA A 167 -24.43 -4.04 -8.70
C ALA A 167 -24.98 -2.68 -9.13
N ARG A 168 -24.30 -1.58 -8.75
CA ARG A 168 -24.71 -0.20 -9.12
C ARG A 168 -24.61 0.04 -10.61
N LEU A 169 -23.50 -0.36 -11.23
CA LEU A 169 -23.27 -0.19 -12.67
C LEU A 169 -24.20 -1.07 -13.54
N VAL A 170 -24.67 -2.20 -13.03
CA VAL A 170 -25.69 -3.04 -13.69
C VAL A 170 -27.06 -2.43 -13.56
N ALA A 171 -27.42 -1.88 -12.39
CA ALA A 171 -28.73 -1.29 -12.14
C ALA A 171 -28.93 0.01 -12.94
N ASP A 172 -27.92 0.87 -13.03
CA ASP A 172 -27.96 2.15 -13.75
C ASP A 172 -26.72 2.35 -14.61
N PRO A 173 -26.73 1.83 -15.85
CA PRO A 173 -25.62 1.94 -16.81
C PRO A 173 -25.50 3.36 -17.38
N ASP A 174 -24.67 4.18 -16.76
CA ASP A 174 -24.34 5.54 -17.20
C ASP A 174 -22.84 5.66 -17.56
N PRO A 175 -22.47 6.32 -18.70
CA PRO A 175 -21.07 6.46 -19.11
C PRO A 175 -20.20 7.26 -18.14
N ALA A 176 -20.75 8.26 -17.44
CA ALA A 176 -19.99 9.07 -16.49
C ALA A 176 -19.73 8.26 -15.21
N SER A 177 -20.77 7.59 -14.70
CA SER A 177 -20.66 6.69 -13.55
C SER A 177 -19.69 5.54 -13.80
N PHE A 178 -19.74 4.93 -14.99
CA PHE A 178 -18.79 3.87 -15.36
C PHE A 178 -17.35 4.36 -15.35
N ARG A 179 -17.08 5.54 -15.93
CA ARG A 179 -15.73 6.13 -15.91
C ARG A 179 -15.24 6.44 -14.50
N ALA A 180 -16.09 7.06 -13.68
CA ALA A 180 -15.75 7.45 -12.32
C ALA A 180 -15.49 6.24 -11.41
N GLN A 181 -16.19 5.13 -11.63
CA GLN A 181 -16.10 3.92 -10.80
C GLN A 181 -15.20 2.81 -11.40
N PHE A 182 -14.64 3.01 -12.59
CA PHE A 182 -13.78 1.99 -13.24
C PHE A 182 -12.58 1.60 -12.36
N ALA A 183 -11.97 2.56 -11.68
CA ALA A 183 -10.84 2.30 -10.78
C ALA A 183 -11.22 1.35 -9.63
N THR A 184 -12.46 1.40 -9.12
CA THR A 184 -12.96 0.50 -8.07
C THR A 184 -12.93 -0.96 -8.51
N LEU A 185 -13.24 -1.24 -9.79
CA LEU A 185 -13.20 -2.59 -10.34
C LEU A 185 -11.78 -3.18 -10.41
N THR A 186 -10.76 -2.36 -10.22
CA THR A 186 -9.35 -2.79 -10.22
C THR A 186 -8.81 -3.10 -8.83
N LEU A 187 -9.58 -2.85 -7.78
CA LEU A 187 -9.18 -3.11 -6.40
C LEU A 187 -9.05 -4.61 -6.11
N GLY A 188 -8.12 -4.93 -5.24
CA GLY A 188 -7.90 -6.27 -4.73
C GLY A 188 -7.70 -6.27 -3.21
N SER A 189 -7.62 -7.46 -2.64
CA SER A 189 -7.39 -7.70 -1.21
C SER A 189 -6.02 -8.30 -0.98
N GLY A 190 -5.41 -7.95 0.14
CA GLY A 190 -4.13 -8.47 0.60
C GLY A 190 -3.78 -7.89 1.95
N ALA A 191 -2.80 -8.47 2.62
CA ALA A 191 -2.32 -7.95 3.90
C ALA A 191 -0.78 -8.00 3.96
N ALA A 192 -0.21 -7.05 4.70
CA ALA A 192 1.22 -7.01 4.97
C ALA A 192 1.48 -6.45 6.38
N ALA A 193 2.60 -6.87 6.97
CA ALA A 193 3.05 -6.36 8.25
C ALA A 193 4.56 -6.25 8.31
N MET A 194 5.03 -5.31 9.13
CA MET A 194 6.45 -5.05 9.32
C MET A 194 6.73 -4.74 10.79
N VAL A 195 7.74 -5.41 11.35
CA VAL A 195 8.32 -5.04 12.65
C VAL A 195 9.53 -4.16 12.40
N LEU A 196 9.49 -2.97 13.01
CA LEU A 196 10.63 -2.07 13.09
C LEU A 196 11.23 -2.17 14.49
N SER A 197 12.54 -2.16 14.56
CA SER A 197 13.29 -2.36 15.82
C SER A 197 14.42 -1.37 15.95
N ARG A 198 14.80 -1.10 17.19
CA ARG A 198 16.06 -0.40 17.48
C ARG A 198 17.22 -1.27 17.03
N ARG A 199 18.17 -0.69 16.32
CA ARG A 199 19.23 -1.39 15.60
C ARG A 199 20.12 -2.26 16.49
N ASP A 200 20.44 -1.82 17.70
CA ASP A 200 21.28 -2.57 18.65
C ASP A 200 20.58 -3.82 19.20
N LEU A 201 19.25 -3.87 19.17
CA LEU A 201 18.45 -5.03 19.58
C LEU A 201 18.13 -5.99 18.42
N ALA A 202 18.33 -5.56 17.19
CA ALA A 202 18.10 -6.37 15.98
C ALA A 202 19.25 -6.11 14.96
N PRO A 203 20.49 -6.52 15.26
CA PRO A 203 21.66 -6.17 14.46
C PRO A 203 21.63 -6.74 13.04
N ASP A 204 20.90 -7.82 12.81
CA ASP A 204 20.72 -8.46 11.48
C ASP A 204 19.58 -7.81 10.68
N GLY A 205 18.88 -6.83 11.22
CA GLY A 205 17.80 -6.13 10.56
C GLY A 205 18.27 -5.18 9.46
N HIS A 206 17.39 -4.88 8.52
CA HIS A 206 17.66 -4.04 7.37
C HIS A 206 17.41 -2.56 7.70
N ARG A 207 18.32 -1.68 7.34
CA ARG A 207 18.26 -0.29 7.78
C ARG A 207 17.17 0.50 7.08
N PHE A 208 16.24 1.06 7.83
CA PHE A 208 15.32 2.07 7.34
C PHE A 208 15.95 3.46 7.48
N LEU A 209 16.37 4.04 6.36
CA LEU A 209 17.18 5.27 6.36
C LEU A 209 16.33 6.55 6.45
N GLY A 210 15.02 6.42 6.22
CA GLY A 210 14.10 7.55 6.19
C GLY A 210 13.63 7.92 4.80
N GLY A 211 13.09 9.12 4.66
CA GLY A 211 12.50 9.56 3.42
C GLY A 211 11.92 10.96 3.50
N LEU A 212 11.05 11.29 2.58
CA LEU A 212 10.33 12.54 2.57
C LEU A 212 8.92 12.39 1.97
N SER A 213 8.06 13.35 2.32
CA SER A 213 6.70 13.42 1.81
C SER A 213 6.41 14.80 1.23
N ARG A 214 5.53 14.83 0.23
CA ARG A 214 5.02 16.04 -0.41
C ARG A 214 3.51 15.93 -0.60
N ALA A 215 2.80 17.04 -0.38
CA ALA A 215 1.38 17.16 -0.61
C ALA A 215 1.07 17.99 -1.86
N GLY A 216 -0.02 17.64 -2.55
CA GLY A 216 -0.68 18.36 -3.63
C GLY A 216 -2.19 18.39 -3.35
N THR A 217 -2.56 18.97 -2.20
CA THR A 217 -3.93 18.87 -1.63
C THR A 217 -4.98 19.66 -2.38
N GLU A 218 -4.58 20.55 -3.29
CA GLU A 218 -5.46 21.18 -4.28
C GLU A 218 -6.17 20.16 -5.18
N HIS A 219 -5.68 18.92 -5.21
CA HIS A 219 -6.20 17.79 -5.99
C HIS A 219 -6.98 16.77 -5.15
N ALA A 220 -7.35 17.09 -3.89
CA ALA A 220 -7.95 16.14 -2.96
C ALA A 220 -9.28 15.53 -3.44
N GLN A 221 -10.02 16.22 -4.27
CA GLN A 221 -11.32 15.76 -4.78
C GLN A 221 -11.23 14.84 -6.00
N LEU A 222 -10.04 14.59 -6.56
CA LEU A 222 -9.89 13.74 -7.75
C LEU A 222 -10.09 12.24 -7.47
N CYS A 223 -9.98 11.83 -6.22
CA CYS A 223 -10.27 10.47 -5.79
C CYS A 223 -10.87 10.51 -4.39
N THR A 224 -12.13 10.12 -4.27
CA THR A 224 -12.85 10.05 -3.00
C THR A 224 -13.44 8.65 -2.84
N GLY A 225 -13.41 8.13 -1.62
CA GLY A 225 -13.90 6.78 -1.30
C GLY A 225 -14.71 6.75 -0.02
N GLN A 226 -15.74 5.91 -0.04
CA GLN A 226 -16.51 5.45 1.09
C GLN A 226 -16.43 3.92 1.14
N ARG A 227 -17.10 3.32 2.13
CA ARG A 227 -17.05 1.86 2.30
C ARG A 227 -17.58 1.07 1.10
N ASP A 228 -18.59 1.61 0.42
CA ASP A 228 -19.32 0.95 -0.67
C ASP A 228 -19.12 1.60 -2.04
N GLU A 229 -18.44 2.75 -2.09
CA GLU A 229 -18.27 3.52 -3.32
C GLU A 229 -16.90 4.22 -3.36
N MET A 230 -16.28 4.21 -4.54
CA MET A 230 -15.12 5.05 -4.84
C MET A 230 -15.36 5.77 -6.17
N SER A 231 -15.12 7.07 -6.20
CA SER A 231 -15.20 7.91 -7.41
C SER A 231 -13.84 8.49 -7.73
N THR A 232 -13.41 8.35 -8.99
CA THR A 232 -12.07 8.78 -9.42
C THR A 232 -12.11 9.44 -10.79
N ASP A 233 -11.56 10.66 -10.89
CA ASP A 233 -11.14 11.23 -12.17
C ASP A 233 -9.73 10.69 -12.50
N ALA A 234 -9.67 9.48 -13.07
CA ALA A 234 -8.41 8.77 -13.29
C ALA A 234 -7.43 9.52 -14.21
N PRO A 235 -7.83 10.19 -15.30
CA PRO A 235 -6.93 10.99 -16.12
C PRO A 235 -6.33 12.18 -15.36
N ALA A 236 -7.16 12.97 -14.67
CA ALA A 236 -6.69 14.12 -13.90
C ALA A 236 -5.80 13.68 -12.72
N LEU A 237 -6.20 12.58 -12.02
CA LEU A 237 -5.42 12.00 -10.92
C LEU A 237 -4.03 11.55 -11.38
N LEU A 238 -3.93 10.92 -12.56
CA LEU A 238 -2.64 10.49 -13.11
C LEU A 238 -1.73 11.69 -13.37
N VAL A 239 -2.22 12.73 -14.04
CA VAL A 239 -1.42 13.93 -14.35
C VAL A 239 -0.95 14.63 -13.08
N ALA A 240 -1.86 14.91 -12.15
CA ALA A 240 -1.53 15.55 -10.89
C ALA A 240 -0.60 14.70 -10.02
N GLY A 241 -0.85 13.39 -9.94
CA GLY A 241 -0.02 12.45 -9.18
C GLY A 241 1.42 12.38 -9.70
N LEU A 242 1.61 12.32 -11.02
CA LEU A 242 2.94 12.33 -11.63
C LEU A 242 3.71 13.63 -11.36
N ALA A 243 3.03 14.77 -11.37
CA ALA A 243 3.65 16.06 -11.05
C ALA A 243 4.14 16.09 -9.59
N VAL A 244 3.31 15.63 -8.65
CA VAL A 244 3.69 15.53 -7.23
C VAL A 244 4.82 14.52 -7.03
N ALA A 245 4.77 13.36 -7.70
CA ALA A 245 5.84 12.35 -7.63
C ALA A 245 7.17 12.87 -8.18
N ALA A 246 7.16 13.54 -9.33
CA ALA A 246 8.38 14.13 -9.92
C ALA A 246 9.01 15.19 -8.99
N ALA A 247 8.19 16.04 -8.38
CA ALA A 247 8.67 17.02 -7.42
C ALA A 247 9.20 16.37 -6.14
N THR A 248 8.57 15.26 -5.68
CA THR A 248 9.03 14.46 -4.54
C THR A 248 10.37 13.79 -4.83
N TRP A 249 10.50 13.17 -6.01
CA TRP A 249 11.75 12.55 -6.44
C TRP A 249 12.90 13.55 -6.55
N LYS A 250 12.65 14.70 -7.19
CA LYS A 250 13.63 15.77 -7.26
C LYS A 250 14.11 16.22 -5.87
N GLU A 251 13.18 16.39 -4.93
CA GLU A 251 13.53 16.77 -3.56
C GLU A 251 14.33 15.65 -2.86
N ALA A 252 14.04 14.37 -3.14
CA ALA A 252 14.80 13.24 -2.61
C ALA A 252 16.23 13.23 -3.15
N VAL A 253 16.42 13.47 -4.46
CA VAL A 253 17.75 13.64 -5.06
C VAL A 253 18.52 14.77 -4.38
N ASP A 254 17.89 15.94 -4.24
CA ASP A 254 18.51 17.12 -3.63
C ASP A 254 18.84 16.91 -2.13
N SER A 255 17.99 16.19 -1.39
CA SER A 255 18.10 16.01 0.06
C SER A 255 18.97 14.83 0.48
N PHE A 256 18.98 13.73 -0.28
CA PHE A 256 19.67 12.48 0.07
C PHE A 256 20.80 12.12 -0.90
N GLY A 257 20.96 12.85 -2.00
CA GLY A 257 21.93 12.51 -3.04
C GLY A 257 21.52 11.25 -3.82
N TRP A 258 20.23 10.99 -3.97
CA TRP A 258 19.75 9.82 -4.70
C TRP A 258 20.07 9.91 -6.19
N ASP A 259 20.43 8.75 -6.74
CA ASP A 259 20.60 8.52 -8.17
C ASP A 259 19.68 7.34 -8.58
N ALA A 260 18.88 7.53 -9.60
CA ALA A 260 17.99 6.50 -10.11
C ALA A 260 18.72 5.20 -10.50
N THR A 261 19.98 5.27 -10.89
CA THR A 261 20.78 4.08 -11.23
C THR A 261 21.34 3.36 -10.01
N GLY A 262 21.37 4.03 -8.85
CA GLY A 262 21.99 3.54 -7.62
C GLY A 262 21.09 2.65 -6.75
N PHE A 263 19.87 2.31 -7.19
CA PHE A 263 18.96 1.42 -6.46
C PHE A 263 18.80 0.09 -7.16
N ASP A 264 18.77 -0.98 -6.38
CA ASP A 264 18.64 -2.35 -6.88
C ASP A 264 17.18 -2.75 -7.08
N LEU A 265 16.25 -2.16 -6.31
CA LEU A 265 14.83 -2.45 -6.39
C LEU A 265 13.97 -1.22 -6.07
N TYR A 266 12.85 -1.09 -6.81
CA TYR A 266 11.81 -0.10 -6.55
C TYR A 266 10.53 -0.82 -6.07
N ALA A 267 10.24 -0.76 -4.78
CA ALA A 267 8.97 -1.21 -4.22
C ALA A 267 7.98 -0.04 -4.26
N VAL A 268 7.18 0.00 -5.31
CA VAL A 268 6.29 1.13 -5.60
C VAL A 268 4.83 0.70 -5.45
N HIS A 269 3.99 1.61 -4.94
CA HIS A 269 2.54 1.42 -4.96
C HIS A 269 2.04 1.24 -6.40
N GLN A 270 1.27 0.18 -6.63
CA GLN A 270 0.87 -0.26 -7.95
C GLN A 270 -0.65 -0.21 -8.12
N ILE A 271 -1.10 0.57 -9.11
CA ILE A 271 -2.53 0.74 -9.44
C ILE A 271 -2.86 0.01 -10.75
N SER A 272 -2.03 0.17 -11.77
CA SER A 272 -2.26 -0.36 -13.12
C SER A 272 -1.01 -0.28 -13.98
N LYS A 273 -1.05 -0.97 -15.14
CA LYS A 273 -0.02 -0.91 -16.18
C LYS A 273 0.27 0.52 -16.66
N VAL A 274 -0.78 1.31 -16.90
CA VAL A 274 -0.64 2.71 -17.37
C VAL A 274 0.08 3.54 -16.32
N HIS A 275 -0.36 3.44 -15.07
CA HIS A 275 0.22 4.19 -13.96
C HIS A 275 1.68 3.81 -13.70
N THR A 276 1.99 2.51 -13.65
CA THR A 276 3.36 2.02 -13.43
C THR A 276 4.31 2.48 -14.54
N ARG A 277 3.87 2.39 -15.81
CA ARG A 277 4.67 2.88 -16.93
C ARG A 277 4.92 4.37 -16.85
N ALA A 278 3.88 5.14 -16.58
CA ALA A 278 3.98 6.60 -16.51
C ALA A 278 4.95 7.06 -15.40
N ILE A 279 4.94 6.41 -14.24
CA ILE A 279 5.92 6.68 -13.17
C ILE A 279 7.34 6.36 -13.63
N CYS A 280 7.59 5.19 -14.20
CA CYS A 280 8.92 4.81 -14.70
C CYS A 280 9.44 5.81 -15.72
N ASP A 281 8.58 6.21 -16.68
CA ASP A 281 8.97 7.15 -17.74
C ASP A 281 9.21 8.57 -17.18
N THR A 282 8.36 9.02 -16.26
CA THR A 282 8.47 10.37 -15.66
C THR A 282 9.72 10.53 -14.80
N LEU A 283 10.09 9.49 -14.05
CA LEU A 283 11.22 9.50 -13.12
C LEU A 283 12.48 8.87 -13.71
N ASN A 284 12.44 8.43 -14.97
CA ASN A 284 13.51 7.72 -15.68
C ASN A 284 14.04 6.53 -14.89
N LEU A 285 13.12 5.69 -14.37
CA LEU A 285 13.46 4.51 -13.58
C LEU A 285 13.53 3.25 -14.45
N ASP A 286 14.46 2.36 -14.11
CA ASP A 286 14.63 1.08 -14.78
C ASP A 286 13.45 0.14 -14.44
N ARG A 287 12.67 -0.25 -15.46
CA ARG A 287 11.49 -1.11 -15.30
C ARG A 287 11.82 -2.52 -14.83
N ASP A 288 13.01 -3.03 -15.11
CA ASP A 288 13.43 -4.38 -14.71
C ASP A 288 13.67 -4.47 -13.20
N ARG A 289 13.82 -3.31 -12.54
CA ARG A 289 13.95 -3.19 -11.08
C ARG A 289 12.61 -3.02 -10.35
N PHE A 290 11.47 -3.12 -11.08
CA PHE A 290 10.11 -3.06 -10.53
C PHE A 290 9.49 -4.46 -10.47
N PRO A 291 9.43 -5.13 -9.31
CA PRO A 291 8.61 -6.33 -9.16
C PRO A 291 7.13 -5.96 -9.29
N LEU A 292 6.41 -6.63 -10.20
CA LEU A 292 5.02 -6.32 -10.48
C LEU A 292 4.08 -7.29 -9.75
N ILE A 293 3.11 -6.76 -9.01
CA ILE A 293 2.04 -7.53 -8.37
C ILE A 293 0.65 -7.20 -8.93
N TYR A 294 0.43 -5.97 -9.46
CA TYR A 294 -0.90 -5.56 -9.94
C TYR A 294 -1.53 -6.50 -10.98
N PRO A 295 -0.78 -7.24 -11.85
CA PRO A 295 -1.42 -8.12 -12.83
C PRO A 295 -2.28 -9.23 -12.20
N THR A 296 -1.93 -9.67 -10.99
CA THR A 296 -2.57 -10.79 -10.27
C THR A 296 -3.17 -10.42 -8.92
N PHE A 297 -2.91 -9.21 -8.44
CA PHE A 297 -3.44 -8.70 -7.17
C PHE A 297 -4.41 -7.52 -7.35
N GLY A 298 -4.35 -6.83 -8.50
CA GLY A 298 -5.00 -5.53 -8.63
C GLY A 298 -4.33 -4.47 -7.76
N ASN A 299 -5.07 -3.44 -7.44
CA ASN A 299 -4.65 -2.40 -6.50
C ASN A 299 -5.06 -2.81 -5.07
N ILE A 300 -4.09 -3.14 -4.24
CA ILE A 300 -4.28 -3.52 -2.83
C ILE A 300 -3.91 -2.38 -1.87
N GLY A 301 -4.11 -1.14 -2.29
CA GLY A 301 -3.93 0.04 -1.43
C GLY A 301 -2.56 0.12 -0.76
N PRO A 302 -2.49 0.54 0.52
CA PRO A 302 -1.25 0.68 1.27
C PRO A 302 -0.51 -0.64 1.50
N ALA A 303 -1.18 -1.81 1.46
CA ALA A 303 -0.54 -3.13 1.51
C ALA A 303 0.39 -3.39 0.31
N SER A 304 0.27 -2.64 -0.79
CA SER A 304 1.00 -2.88 -2.04
C SER A 304 2.51 -2.84 -1.85
N ILE A 305 3.05 -1.77 -1.28
CA ILE A 305 4.50 -1.57 -1.12
C ILE A 305 5.15 -2.66 -0.26
N PRO A 306 4.65 -2.92 0.97
CA PRO A 306 5.24 -3.98 1.80
C PRO A 306 5.05 -5.38 1.21
N THR A 307 3.97 -5.64 0.46
CA THR A 307 3.77 -6.91 -0.26
C THR A 307 4.79 -7.09 -1.37
N VAL A 308 5.05 -6.03 -2.17
CA VAL A 308 6.11 -6.06 -3.21
C VAL A 308 7.46 -6.37 -2.58
N LEU A 309 7.80 -5.69 -1.49
CA LEU A 309 9.06 -5.90 -0.77
C LEU A 309 9.16 -7.32 -0.22
N SER A 310 8.12 -7.81 0.47
CA SER A 310 8.10 -9.15 1.05
C SER A 310 8.20 -10.25 -0.02
N LYS A 311 7.49 -10.12 -1.14
CA LYS A 311 7.59 -11.06 -2.25
C LYS A 311 8.97 -11.04 -2.93
N ALA A 312 9.61 -9.87 -3.01
CA ALA A 312 10.98 -9.77 -3.53
C ALA A 312 11.99 -10.50 -2.63
N VAL A 313 11.80 -10.44 -1.31
CA VAL A 313 12.59 -11.21 -0.34
C VAL A 313 12.34 -12.71 -0.49
N ASP A 314 11.07 -13.13 -0.42
CA ASP A 314 10.68 -14.55 -0.46
C ASP A 314 11.09 -15.22 -1.78
N SER A 315 11.20 -14.47 -2.89
CA SER A 315 11.69 -14.97 -4.19
C SER A 315 13.22 -14.92 -4.36
N GLY A 316 13.96 -14.39 -3.39
CA GLY A 316 15.41 -14.21 -3.47
C GLY A 316 15.86 -13.12 -4.46
N ARG A 317 14.95 -12.25 -4.91
CA ARG A 317 15.26 -11.11 -5.78
C ARG A 317 15.94 -9.97 -5.03
N LEU A 318 15.72 -9.87 -3.73
CA LEU A 318 16.31 -8.89 -2.83
C LEU A 318 17.27 -9.60 -1.89
N VAL A 319 18.49 -9.12 -1.84
CA VAL A 319 19.58 -9.70 -1.03
C VAL A 319 20.24 -8.64 -0.13
N SER A 320 20.96 -9.10 0.89
CA SER A 320 21.62 -8.19 1.83
C SER A 320 22.62 -7.27 1.10
N GLY A 321 22.55 -5.98 1.40
CA GLY A 321 23.33 -4.92 0.78
C GLY A 321 22.62 -4.18 -0.34
N ASP A 322 21.48 -4.68 -0.83
CA ASP A 322 20.69 -4.01 -1.86
C ASP A 322 20.08 -2.70 -1.33
N ARG A 323 20.06 -1.69 -2.19
CA ARG A 323 19.39 -0.42 -1.92
C ARG A 323 17.99 -0.42 -2.53
N VAL A 324 17.00 -0.13 -1.72
CA VAL A 324 15.59 -0.18 -2.10
C VAL A 324 14.94 1.18 -1.92
N VAL A 325 14.22 1.65 -2.93
CA VAL A 325 13.27 2.76 -2.79
C VAL A 325 11.88 2.21 -2.54
N LEU A 326 11.26 2.68 -1.47
CA LEU A 326 9.83 2.54 -1.21
C LEU A 326 9.14 3.82 -1.65
N MET A 327 8.18 3.75 -2.60
CA MET A 327 7.57 4.96 -3.13
C MET A 327 6.08 4.76 -3.42
N GLY A 328 5.29 5.78 -3.16
CA GLY A 328 3.87 5.77 -3.48
C GLY A 328 3.29 7.14 -3.73
N ILE A 329 2.13 7.12 -4.40
CA ILE A 329 1.22 8.23 -4.55
C ILE A 329 -0.11 7.75 -3.98
N GLY A 330 -0.71 8.55 -3.09
CA GLY A 330 -2.02 8.29 -2.51
C GLY A 330 -3.01 9.41 -2.80
N SER A 331 -4.30 9.09 -2.67
CA SER A 331 -5.35 10.12 -2.70
C SER A 331 -5.03 11.22 -1.69
N GLY A 332 -5.39 12.47 -2.04
CA GLY A 332 -5.08 13.59 -1.19
C GLY A 332 -4.61 14.86 -1.94
N ILE A 333 -3.81 14.94 -3.01
CA ILE A 333 -2.82 13.91 -3.37
C ILE A 333 -1.60 14.05 -2.47
N ASN A 334 -1.04 12.93 -2.07
CA ASN A 334 0.25 12.93 -1.39
C ASN A 334 1.21 11.99 -2.12
N ALA A 335 2.51 12.25 -2.03
CA ALA A 335 3.56 11.33 -2.45
C ALA A 335 4.60 11.18 -1.35
N THR A 336 5.09 9.96 -1.18
CA THR A 336 6.17 9.64 -0.22
C THR A 336 7.21 8.79 -0.93
N ALA A 337 8.48 9.08 -0.65
CA ALA A 337 9.61 8.26 -1.07
C ALA A 337 10.53 8.04 0.13
N ALA A 338 10.96 6.80 0.34
CA ALA A 338 11.81 6.40 1.45
C ALA A 338 12.86 5.38 0.99
N GLU A 339 13.94 5.23 1.74
CA GLU A 339 15.06 4.35 1.41
C GLU A 339 15.26 3.29 2.49
N VAL A 340 15.50 2.08 2.02
CA VAL A 340 15.93 0.93 2.83
C VAL A 340 17.26 0.43 2.28
N LEU A 341 18.23 0.17 3.15
CA LEU A 341 19.39 -0.65 2.86
C LEU A 341 19.11 -2.05 3.40
N TRP A 342 18.89 -2.96 2.45
CA TRP A 342 18.46 -4.34 2.75
C TRP A 342 19.58 -5.22 3.28
#